data_9673506032234fe225c04a33c76daa8e
#
_entry.id   9673506032234fe225c04a33c76daa8e
#
_cell.length_a   1.000
_cell.length_b   1.000
_cell.length_c   1.000
_cell.angle_alpha   90.00
_cell.angle_beta   90.00
_cell.angle_gamma   90.00
#
_symmetry.space_group_name_H-M   'P 1'
#
loop_
_entity.id
_entity.type
_entity.pdbx_description
1 polymer ?
#
loop_
_entity_poly.entity_id
_entity_poly.type
_entity_poly.pdbx_seq_one_letter_code
_entity_poly.pdbx_strand_id
1 'polypeptide(L)'
;GIRLHLRGDGRRYTWRLTTDARWRGRQVSYWADFDTRDGEWHTVDIPFAGFIPRFRGYRLDGPALSSDQITGMGLMIYDKQDGPFDLRLASVHAY
;
A
#
# COMPACT_ATOMS: atom_id res chain seq x y z
N GLY A 1 -1.95 -10.32 6.14
CA GLY A 1 -1.90 -8.91 5.80
C GLY A 1 -0.61 -8.23 6.19
N ILE A 2 -0.59 -6.91 6.06
CA ILE A 2 0.56 -6.06 6.39
C ILE A 2 0.18 -5.17 7.57
N ARG A 3 1.04 -5.16 8.59
CA ARG A 3 0.88 -4.30 9.76
C ARG A 3 1.95 -3.23 9.76
N LEU A 4 1.53 -1.98 9.80
CA LEU A 4 2.41 -0.81 9.82
C LEU A 4 2.30 -0.12 11.17
N HIS A 5 3.44 0.20 11.80
CA HIS A 5 3.49 1.10 12.95
C HIS A 5 4.10 2.40 12.49
N LEU A 6 3.33 3.48 12.54
CA LEU A 6 3.70 4.74 11.92
C LEU A 6 3.13 5.95 12.66
N ARG A 7 3.71 7.11 12.34
CA ARG A 7 3.20 8.42 12.73
C ARG A 7 2.96 9.22 11.46
N GLY A 8 1.74 9.69 11.27
CA GLY A 8 1.34 10.42 10.08
C GLY A 8 1.09 11.90 10.33
N ASP A 9 0.58 12.54 9.32
CA ASP A 9 0.25 13.97 9.28
C ASP A 9 -1.23 14.23 9.01
N GLY A 10 -2.06 13.20 9.09
CA GLY A 10 -3.48 13.26 8.79
C GLY A 10 -3.82 13.03 7.32
N ARG A 11 -2.82 12.91 6.45
CA ARG A 11 -3.04 12.66 5.03
C ARG A 11 -3.25 11.19 4.76
N ARG A 12 -3.82 10.88 3.59
CA ARG A 12 -4.03 9.53 3.11
C ARG A 12 -2.86 9.07 2.27
N TYR A 13 -2.37 7.85 2.55
CA TYR A 13 -1.23 7.26 1.87
C TYR A 13 -1.64 5.95 1.20
N THR A 14 -0.79 5.47 0.31
CA THR A 14 -0.99 4.20 -0.38
C THR A 14 0.20 3.29 -0.11
N TRP A 15 -0.07 2.08 0.38
CA TRP A 15 0.93 1.02 0.47
C TRP A 15 0.88 0.18 -0.80
N ARG A 16 2.03 -0.02 -1.41
CA ARG A 16 2.15 -0.72 -2.68
C ARG A 16 2.96 -1.98 -2.49
N LEU A 17 2.44 -3.09 -2.99
CA LEU A 17 3.16 -4.36 -3.09
C LEU A 17 3.49 -4.61 -4.57
N THR A 18 4.76 -4.84 -4.86
CA THR A 18 5.17 -5.30 -6.17
C THR A 18 5.29 -6.82 -6.15
N THR A 19 4.90 -7.47 -7.24
CA THR A 19 4.83 -8.92 -7.34
C THR A 19 5.40 -9.39 -8.66
N ASP A 20 5.61 -10.70 -8.78
CA ASP A 20 5.90 -11.36 -10.05
C ASP A 20 4.63 -11.85 -10.77
N ALA A 21 3.46 -11.55 -10.22
CA ALA A 21 2.20 -11.88 -10.86
C ALA A 21 2.02 -11.15 -12.19
N ARG A 22 1.34 -11.82 -13.13
CA ARG A 22 1.08 -11.29 -14.46
C ARG A 22 -0.42 -11.27 -14.75
N TRP A 23 -0.86 -10.23 -15.41
CA TRP A 23 -2.20 -10.09 -15.95
C TRP A 23 -2.10 -9.76 -17.43
N ARG A 24 -2.50 -10.70 -18.29
CA ARG A 24 -2.37 -10.55 -19.73
C ARG A 24 -0.96 -10.18 -20.17
N GLY A 25 0.06 -10.82 -19.58
CA GLY A 25 1.47 -10.58 -19.87
C GLY A 25 2.09 -9.34 -19.21
N ARG A 26 1.32 -8.61 -18.40
CA ARG A 26 1.77 -7.37 -17.75
C ARG A 26 2.00 -7.59 -16.26
N GLN A 27 3.03 -6.95 -15.74
CA GLN A 27 3.34 -7.02 -14.32
C GLN A 27 2.28 -6.28 -13.50
N VAL A 28 1.82 -6.91 -12.42
CA VAL A 28 0.78 -6.37 -11.56
C VAL A 28 1.38 -5.88 -10.25
N SER A 29 1.00 -4.69 -9.82
CA SER A 29 1.21 -4.21 -8.46
C SER A 29 -0.12 -4.14 -7.72
N TYR A 30 -0.06 -4.18 -6.39
CA TYR A 30 -1.25 -4.19 -5.53
C TYR A 30 -1.19 -3.00 -4.59
N TRP A 31 -2.24 -2.21 -4.57
CA TRP A 31 -2.29 -0.96 -3.82
C TRP A 31 -3.40 -1.02 -2.78
N ALA A 32 -3.11 -0.50 -1.60
CA ALA A 32 -4.12 -0.30 -0.57
C ALA A 32 -3.91 1.07 0.07
N ASP A 33 -4.97 1.85 0.13
CA ASP A 33 -4.95 3.16 0.76
C ASP A 33 -5.17 3.01 2.26
N PHE A 34 -4.57 3.92 3.03
CA PHE A 34 -4.79 3.98 4.46
C PHE A 34 -4.72 5.42 4.94
N ASP A 35 -5.48 5.71 5.97
CA ASP A 35 -5.52 7.03 6.59
C ASP A 35 -4.52 7.09 7.74
N THR A 36 -3.99 8.29 7.99
CA THR A 36 -3.11 8.56 9.12
C THR A 36 -3.75 9.54 10.07
N ARG A 37 -3.19 9.64 11.30
CA ARG A 37 -3.59 10.60 12.30
C ARG A 37 -2.47 11.61 12.49
N ASP A 38 -2.83 12.89 12.51
CA ASP A 38 -1.86 13.97 12.62
C ASP A 38 -1.11 13.91 13.95
N GLY A 39 0.20 13.72 13.85
CA GLY A 39 1.09 13.72 15.00
C GLY A 39 1.00 12.52 15.93
N GLU A 40 0.22 11.50 15.59
CA GLU A 40 0.04 10.32 16.44
C GLU A 40 0.75 9.09 15.89
N TRP A 41 1.39 8.34 16.79
CA TRP A 41 1.84 6.99 16.49
C TRP A 41 0.66 6.03 16.60
N HIS A 42 0.44 5.23 15.57
CA HIS A 42 -0.63 4.25 15.58
C HIS A 42 -0.29 3.06 14.68
N THR A 43 -1.07 2.00 14.81
CA THR A 43 -0.93 0.79 14.02
C THR A 43 -2.00 0.76 12.95
N VAL A 44 -1.59 0.47 11.71
CA VAL A 44 -2.50 0.26 10.59
C VAL A 44 -2.35 -1.18 10.13
N ASP A 45 -3.45 -1.92 10.13
CA ASP A 45 -3.51 -3.28 9.63
C ASP A 45 -4.22 -3.29 8.27
N ILE A 46 -3.51 -3.78 7.25
CA ILE A 46 -4.04 -3.87 5.90
C ILE A 46 -4.13 -5.35 5.52
N PRO A 47 -5.32 -5.96 5.54
CA PRO A 47 -5.46 -7.34 5.12
C PRO A 47 -5.13 -7.48 3.64
N PHE A 48 -4.61 -8.62 3.23
CA PHE A 48 -4.26 -8.84 1.82
C PHE A 48 -5.48 -8.67 0.90
N ALA A 49 -6.67 -9.00 1.37
CA ALA A 49 -7.90 -8.79 0.61
C ALA A 49 -8.21 -7.31 0.34
N GLY A 50 -7.59 -6.39 1.08
CA GLY A 50 -7.74 -4.95 0.87
C GLY A 50 -6.85 -4.38 -0.22
N PHE A 51 -5.93 -5.18 -0.77
CA PHE A 51 -5.05 -4.74 -1.85
C PHE A 51 -5.73 -4.95 -3.20
N ILE A 52 -5.64 -3.94 -4.06
CA ILE A 52 -6.29 -3.91 -5.37
C ILE A 52 -5.23 -4.05 -6.45
N PRO A 53 -5.36 -5.01 -7.38
CA PRO A 53 -4.40 -5.15 -8.47
C PRO A 53 -4.49 -3.97 -9.43
N ARG A 54 -3.31 -3.45 -9.83
CA ARG A 54 -3.21 -2.31 -10.73
C ARG A 54 -2.06 -2.48 -11.71
N PHE A 55 -2.23 -1.88 -12.88
CA PHE A 55 -1.17 -1.72 -13.88
C PHE A 55 -1.12 -0.25 -14.30
N ARG A 56 0.04 0.40 -14.09
CA ARG A 56 0.24 1.84 -14.34
C ARG A 56 -0.87 2.71 -13.71
N GLY A 57 -1.31 2.33 -12.49
CA GLY A 57 -2.35 3.03 -11.76
C GLY A 57 -3.78 2.64 -12.15
N TYR A 58 -3.99 1.90 -13.23
CA TYR A 58 -5.32 1.42 -13.61
C TYR A 58 -5.68 0.16 -12.83
N ARG A 59 -6.91 0.13 -12.32
CA ARG A 59 -7.45 -1.03 -11.63
C ARG A 59 -7.69 -2.18 -12.60
N LEU A 60 -7.28 -3.38 -12.18
CA LEU A 60 -7.46 -4.62 -12.94
C LEU A 60 -8.52 -5.51 -12.28
N ASP A 61 -9.09 -6.43 -13.06
CA ASP A 61 -10.06 -7.42 -12.55
C ASP A 61 -9.41 -8.62 -11.88
N GLY A 62 -8.13 -8.70 -11.87
CA GLY A 62 -7.36 -9.79 -11.25
C GLY A 62 -5.90 -9.74 -11.67
N PRO A 63 -5.08 -10.71 -11.27
CA PRO A 63 -5.35 -11.81 -10.33
C PRO A 63 -5.42 -11.35 -8.88
N ALA A 64 -5.95 -12.18 -8.00
CA ALA A 64 -5.91 -11.93 -6.56
C ALA A 64 -4.46 -11.95 -6.04
N LEU A 65 -4.17 -11.17 -5.01
CA LEU A 65 -2.84 -11.13 -4.41
C LEU A 65 -2.49 -12.48 -3.80
N SER A 66 -1.33 -13.00 -4.17
CA SER A 66 -0.73 -14.17 -3.54
C SER A 66 0.51 -13.72 -2.77
N SER A 67 0.55 -13.99 -1.45
CA SER A 67 1.61 -13.49 -0.58
C SER A 67 2.99 -14.04 -0.92
N ASP A 68 3.06 -15.22 -1.54
CA ASP A 68 4.32 -15.83 -1.97
C ASP A 68 4.88 -15.21 -3.25
N GLN A 69 4.14 -14.35 -3.91
CA GLN A 69 4.57 -13.64 -5.12
C GLN A 69 5.06 -12.22 -4.86
N ILE A 70 5.06 -11.77 -3.61
CA ILE A 70 5.50 -10.41 -3.26
C ILE A 70 7.00 -10.31 -3.41
N THR A 71 7.47 -9.36 -4.23
CA THR A 71 8.88 -9.12 -4.50
C THR A 71 9.38 -7.79 -3.93
N GLY A 72 8.49 -6.89 -3.55
CA GLY A 72 8.87 -5.60 -3.00
C GLY A 72 7.70 -4.85 -2.40
N MET A 73 8.02 -3.76 -1.70
CA MET A 73 7.04 -2.90 -1.06
C MET A 73 7.43 -1.44 -1.28
N GLY A 74 6.44 -0.58 -1.28
CA GLY A 74 6.63 0.85 -1.40
C GLY A 74 5.52 1.64 -0.74
N LEU A 75 5.82 2.90 -0.49
CA LEU A 75 4.89 3.85 0.09
C LEU A 75 4.76 5.03 -0.86
N MET A 76 3.54 5.47 -1.11
CA MET A 76 3.30 6.63 -1.94
C MET A 76 2.20 7.50 -1.36
N ILE A 77 2.23 8.78 -1.70
CA ILE A 77 1.13 9.68 -1.43
C ILE A 77 0.38 9.89 -2.75
N TYR A 78 -0.92 9.58 -2.73
CA TYR A 78 -1.75 9.60 -3.94
C TYR A 78 -3.13 10.17 -3.63
N ASP A 79 -3.16 11.21 -2.78
CA ASP A 79 -4.41 11.85 -2.38
C ASP A 79 -4.78 13.05 -3.26
N LYS A 80 -3.97 13.36 -4.27
CA LYS A 80 -4.15 14.48 -5.22
C LYS A 80 -4.22 15.83 -4.54
N GLN A 81 -3.62 15.96 -3.36
CA GLN A 81 -3.53 17.21 -2.63
C GLN A 81 -2.10 17.74 -2.68
N ASP A 82 -1.96 19.02 -2.95
CA ASP A 82 -0.67 19.70 -2.88
C ASP A 82 -0.30 19.99 -1.43
N GLY A 83 0.99 20.18 -1.19
CA GLY A 83 1.50 20.58 0.10
C GLY A 83 2.48 19.58 0.69
N PRO A 84 3.10 19.92 1.83
CA PRO A 84 4.07 19.07 2.49
C PRO A 84 3.43 17.81 3.06
N PHE A 85 4.24 16.76 3.19
CA PHE A 85 3.83 15.54 3.89
C PHE A 85 4.91 15.17 4.91
N ASP A 86 4.48 14.51 6.00
CA ASP A 86 5.36 13.99 7.03
C ASP A 86 4.84 12.63 7.50
N LEU A 87 5.54 11.59 7.12
CA LEU A 87 5.23 10.23 7.55
C LEU A 87 6.48 9.58 8.11
N ARG A 88 6.35 9.02 9.32
CA ARG A 88 7.42 8.27 9.97
C ARG A 88 6.99 6.83 10.15
N LEU A 89 7.80 5.91 9.64
CA LEU A 89 7.54 4.48 9.68
C LEU A 89 8.51 3.83 10.66
N ALA A 90 7.98 3.21 11.72
CA ALA A 90 8.79 2.50 12.70
C ALA A 90 8.98 1.04 12.34
N SER A 91 7.94 0.37 11.84
CA SER A 91 8.02 -1.05 11.52
C SER A 91 6.99 -1.47 10.49
N VAL A 92 7.32 -2.54 9.78
CA VAL A 92 6.45 -3.23 8.82
C VAL A 92 6.50 -4.71 9.16
N HIS A 93 5.34 -5.32 9.38
CA HIS A 93 5.23 -6.74 9.68
C HIS A 93 4.17 -7.40 8.81
N ALA A 94 4.43 -8.65 8.43
CA ALA A 94 3.40 -9.52 7.88
C ALA A 94 2.65 -10.21 9.02
N TYR A 95 1.37 -10.45 8.83
CA TYR A 95 0.57 -11.19 9.81
C TYR A 95 -0.43 -12.11 9.13
#